data_11d760b6c4ee3654251cb4e6afd1b1bb
#
_entry.id   11d760b6c4ee3654251cb4e6afd1b1bb
#
_cell.length_a   1.000
_cell.length_b   1.000
_cell.length_c   1.000
_cell.angle_alpha   90.00
_cell.angle_beta   90.00
_cell.angle_gamma   90.00
#
_symmetry.space_group_name_H-M   'P 1'
#
loop_
_entity.id
_entity.type
_entity.pdbx_description
1 polymer ?
#
loop_
_entity_poly.entity_id
_entity_poly.type
_entity_poly.pdbx_seq_one_letter_code
_entity_poly.pdbx_strand_id
1 'polypeptide(L)'
;MRKPILVIFVALVCAACQPDSAFVISRTTVPSRGIEIPATFVYPESHLDASVPLVVMAHGHGGTRDEAGAFVAVARALAEQGIASIRVDFSGCGESTEPFTENVLTNMLADIRASREYAASFPWVDTERVGILGYSMGGRLALLATSEEDYSAAVLWAPAAGDGSSSMVDFLGGQDAYELLRAQAEESGYAVLETPWGARQHLSLKWFTDMESSKPQSAVGEYEGALLVLYGSDDEAVAPRFGKAVVAIATRSSPLVEHIVEGGSHGLGFYDHNDEMATEVVSRTTRFLQDNL
;
A
#
# COMPACT_ATOMS: atom_id res chain seq x y z
N MET A 1 -57.60 -20.56 -48.53
CA MET A 1 -56.98 -20.63 -47.22
C MET A 1 -55.48 -20.36 -47.41
N ARG A 2 -55.01 -19.15 -47.09
CA ARG A 2 -53.61 -18.75 -47.18
C ARG A 2 -52.97 -18.98 -45.81
N LYS A 3 -51.86 -19.75 -45.72
CA LYS A 3 -51.09 -19.98 -44.51
C LYS A 3 -50.18 -18.76 -44.25
N PRO A 4 -50.06 -18.28 -42.99
CA PRO A 4 -49.15 -17.21 -42.68
C PRO A 4 -47.69 -17.71 -42.66
N ILE A 5 -46.81 -16.94 -43.30
CA ILE A 5 -45.35 -17.13 -43.25
C ILE A 5 -44.87 -16.51 -41.96
N LEU A 6 -44.32 -17.31 -41.07
CA LEU A 6 -43.67 -16.88 -39.85
C LEU A 6 -42.23 -16.38 -40.19
N VAL A 7 -41.99 -15.08 -40.14
CA VAL A 7 -40.66 -14.52 -40.30
C VAL A 7 -40.01 -14.51 -38.93
N ILE A 8 -39.01 -15.40 -38.71
CA ILE A 8 -38.18 -15.41 -37.50
C ILE A 8 -37.09 -14.34 -37.69
N PHE A 9 -37.18 -13.26 -36.93
CA PHE A 9 -36.05 -12.31 -36.79
C PHE A 9 -35.02 -12.96 -35.87
N VAL A 10 -33.92 -13.41 -36.41
CA VAL A 10 -32.72 -13.74 -35.64
C VAL A 10 -32.03 -12.42 -35.34
N ALA A 11 -32.18 -11.92 -34.11
CA ALA A 11 -31.39 -10.84 -33.61
C ALA A 11 -29.95 -11.34 -33.44
N LEU A 12 -29.06 -10.89 -34.34
CA LEU A 12 -27.63 -11.07 -34.17
C LEU A 12 -27.22 -10.16 -33.01
N VAL A 13 -27.07 -10.71 -31.82
CA VAL A 13 -26.42 -10.03 -30.69
C VAL A 13 -24.94 -9.94 -31.06
N CYS A 14 -24.55 -8.77 -31.57
CA CYS A 14 -23.14 -8.42 -31.71
C CYS A 14 -22.59 -8.36 -30.27
N ALA A 15 -21.86 -9.40 -29.84
CA ALA A 15 -21.04 -9.33 -28.66
C ALA A 15 -20.02 -8.20 -28.94
N ALA A 16 -20.22 -7.05 -28.32
CA ALA A 16 -19.21 -6.01 -28.31
C ALA A 16 -17.94 -6.66 -27.72
N CYS A 17 -16.91 -6.82 -28.55
CA CYS A 17 -15.57 -7.11 -28.07
C CYS A 17 -15.24 -6.00 -27.05
N GLN A 18 -15.25 -6.33 -25.78
CA GLN A 18 -14.50 -5.53 -24.80
C GLN A 18 -13.06 -5.62 -25.26
N PRO A 19 -12.32 -4.50 -25.30
CA PRO A 19 -10.90 -4.56 -25.59
C PRO A 19 -10.29 -5.52 -24.57
N ASP A 20 -9.50 -6.50 -25.06
CA ASP A 20 -8.77 -7.43 -24.22
C ASP A 20 -8.02 -6.58 -23.16
N SER A 21 -8.30 -6.84 -21.88
CA SER A 21 -7.63 -6.10 -20.81
C SER A 21 -6.15 -6.45 -20.89
N ALA A 22 -5.29 -5.45 -21.05
CA ALA A 22 -3.84 -5.64 -21.17
C ALA A 22 -3.20 -6.29 -19.93
N PHE A 23 -4.01 -6.64 -18.91
CA PHE A 23 -3.57 -7.20 -17.65
C PHE A 23 -4.61 -8.14 -17.02
N VAL A 24 -4.10 -9.00 -16.14
CA VAL A 24 -4.88 -9.95 -15.33
C VAL A 24 -5.00 -9.42 -13.90
N ILE A 25 -6.20 -9.51 -13.33
CA ILE A 25 -6.45 -9.25 -11.90
C ILE A 25 -6.79 -10.58 -11.24
N SER A 26 -5.91 -11.08 -10.39
CA SER A 26 -6.08 -12.32 -9.64
C SER A 26 -6.35 -12.02 -8.17
N ARG A 27 -7.58 -12.30 -7.70
CA ARG A 27 -7.88 -12.36 -6.27
C ARG A 27 -7.40 -13.69 -5.73
N THR A 28 -6.59 -13.66 -4.66
CA THR A 28 -5.94 -14.85 -4.10
C THR A 28 -5.78 -14.68 -2.59
N THR A 29 -5.17 -15.67 -1.97
CA THR A 29 -4.62 -15.56 -0.61
C THR A 29 -3.12 -15.82 -0.65
N VAL A 30 -2.42 -15.30 0.35
CA VAL A 30 -0.98 -15.50 0.55
C VAL A 30 -0.78 -16.20 1.89
N PRO A 31 -0.11 -17.37 1.94
CA PRO A 31 0.22 -18.01 3.20
C PRO A 31 1.25 -17.17 3.97
N SER A 32 0.89 -16.72 5.17
CA SER A 32 1.74 -15.93 6.06
C SER A 32 1.47 -16.31 7.51
N ARG A 33 2.48 -16.42 8.33
CA ARG A 33 2.35 -16.64 9.78
C ARG A 33 1.45 -17.83 10.18
N GLY A 34 1.27 -18.81 9.29
CA GLY A 34 0.40 -19.97 9.47
C GLY A 34 -1.09 -19.73 9.18
N ILE A 35 -1.42 -18.60 8.54
CA ILE A 35 -2.76 -18.24 8.07
C ILE A 35 -2.73 -17.88 6.59
N GLU A 36 -3.91 -17.71 6.00
CA GLU A 36 -4.09 -17.23 4.63
C GLU A 36 -4.56 -15.76 4.67
N ILE A 37 -3.74 -14.83 4.16
CA ILE A 37 -4.09 -13.42 4.11
C ILE A 37 -4.69 -13.05 2.73
N PRO A 38 -5.79 -12.28 2.69
CA PRO A 38 -6.41 -11.88 1.42
C PRO A 38 -5.48 -11.00 0.60
N ALA A 39 -5.36 -11.30 -0.68
CA ALA A 39 -4.47 -10.60 -1.60
C ALA A 39 -5.12 -10.33 -2.96
N THR A 40 -4.58 -9.35 -3.67
CA THR A 40 -4.85 -9.14 -5.10
C THR A 40 -3.52 -9.00 -5.82
N PHE A 41 -3.29 -9.89 -6.78
CA PHE A 41 -2.13 -9.88 -7.67
C PHE A 41 -2.57 -9.39 -9.04
N VAL A 42 -1.93 -8.33 -9.55
CA VAL A 42 -2.20 -7.75 -10.87
C VAL A 42 -0.93 -7.82 -11.68
N TYR A 43 -1.02 -8.33 -12.92
CA TYR A 43 0.14 -8.53 -13.78
C TYR A 43 -0.22 -8.40 -15.26
N PRO A 44 0.74 -8.03 -16.13
CA PRO A 44 0.49 -7.89 -17.56
C PRO A 44 0.08 -9.25 -18.18
N GLU A 45 -0.83 -9.24 -19.16
CA GLU A 45 -1.27 -10.45 -19.86
C GLU A 45 -0.11 -11.14 -20.61
N SER A 46 0.83 -10.34 -21.11
CA SER A 46 2.04 -10.79 -21.81
C SER A 46 3.15 -11.35 -20.90
N HIS A 47 2.85 -11.66 -19.63
CA HIS A 47 3.84 -12.07 -18.62
C HIS A 47 4.64 -13.33 -18.96
N LEU A 48 4.09 -14.27 -19.74
CA LEU A 48 4.72 -15.56 -20.00
C LEU A 48 6.02 -15.49 -20.82
N ASP A 49 6.18 -14.44 -21.62
CA ASP A 49 7.33 -14.24 -22.50
C ASP A 49 8.31 -13.16 -21.98
N ALA A 50 8.12 -12.69 -20.73
CA ALA A 50 8.87 -11.57 -20.17
C ALA A 50 9.40 -11.89 -18.77
N SER A 51 10.45 -11.18 -18.37
CA SER A 51 10.89 -11.06 -16.98
C SER A 51 10.22 -9.80 -16.42
N VAL A 52 9.19 -9.97 -15.58
CA VAL A 52 8.27 -8.92 -15.15
C VAL A 52 8.69 -8.37 -13.78
N PRO A 53 9.01 -7.06 -13.65
CA PRO A 53 9.26 -6.45 -12.35
C PRO A 53 8.04 -6.55 -11.44
N LEU A 54 8.27 -6.50 -10.12
CA LEU A 54 7.24 -6.62 -9.10
C LEU A 54 7.18 -5.36 -8.23
N VAL A 55 5.97 -4.93 -7.84
CA VAL A 55 5.75 -3.94 -6.79
C VAL A 55 4.88 -4.53 -5.68
N VAL A 56 5.39 -4.52 -4.44
CA VAL A 56 4.61 -4.86 -3.25
C VAL A 56 3.97 -3.59 -2.69
N MET A 57 2.68 -3.62 -2.34
CA MET A 57 1.96 -2.44 -1.86
C MET A 57 1.44 -2.65 -0.44
N ALA A 58 1.77 -1.71 0.47
CA ALA A 58 1.42 -1.71 1.88
C ALA A 58 0.46 -0.55 2.19
N HIS A 59 -0.79 -0.87 2.56
CA HIS A 59 -1.83 0.12 2.87
C HIS A 59 -1.64 0.83 4.22
N GLY A 60 -2.37 1.93 4.43
CA GLY A 60 -2.34 2.72 5.65
C GLY A 60 -3.03 2.06 6.85
N HIS A 61 -2.94 2.70 8.03
CA HIS A 61 -3.55 2.22 9.26
C HIS A 61 -5.07 2.09 9.13
N GLY A 62 -5.60 0.88 9.34
CA GLY A 62 -7.03 0.62 9.22
C GLY A 62 -7.60 0.73 7.79
N GLY A 63 -6.73 0.85 6.78
CA GLY A 63 -7.09 0.84 5.37
C GLY A 63 -7.39 -0.56 4.83
N THR A 64 -7.36 -0.70 3.52
CA THR A 64 -7.50 -2.00 2.84
C THR A 64 -6.49 -2.08 1.69
N ARG A 65 -6.30 -3.27 1.12
CA ARG A 65 -5.45 -3.45 -0.06
C ARG A 65 -5.83 -2.59 -1.27
N ASP A 66 -7.05 -2.05 -1.29
CA ASP A 66 -7.52 -1.18 -2.38
C ASP A 66 -7.28 0.32 -2.11
N GLU A 67 -7.05 0.73 -0.85
CA GLU A 67 -6.72 2.09 -0.39
C GLU A 67 -7.60 3.17 -1.06
N ALA A 68 -8.91 3.12 -0.80
CA ALA A 68 -9.90 4.01 -1.44
C ALA A 68 -9.82 4.05 -2.99
N GLY A 69 -9.35 2.97 -3.61
CA GLY A 69 -9.14 2.89 -5.06
C GLY A 69 -7.76 3.35 -5.55
N ALA A 70 -6.96 3.98 -4.69
CA ALA A 70 -5.63 4.47 -5.03
C ALA A 70 -4.70 3.36 -5.51
N PHE A 71 -4.58 2.28 -4.73
CA PHE A 71 -3.74 1.15 -5.09
C PHE A 71 -4.29 0.35 -6.27
N VAL A 72 -5.61 0.37 -6.48
CA VAL A 72 -6.23 -0.21 -7.70
C VAL A 72 -5.79 0.56 -8.94
N ALA A 73 -5.79 1.91 -8.89
CA ALA A 73 -5.37 2.76 -10.00
C ALA A 73 -3.88 2.56 -10.33
N VAL A 74 -3.01 2.56 -9.30
CA VAL A 74 -1.57 2.29 -9.49
C VAL A 74 -1.33 0.90 -10.06
N ALA A 75 -1.97 -0.15 -9.52
CA ALA A 75 -1.79 -1.52 -9.98
C ALA A 75 -2.14 -1.71 -11.46
N ARG A 76 -3.22 -1.07 -11.92
CA ARG A 76 -3.61 -1.07 -13.33
C ARG A 76 -2.58 -0.35 -14.20
N ALA A 77 -2.21 0.87 -13.80
CA ALA A 77 -1.24 1.67 -14.54
C ALA A 77 0.14 0.99 -14.62
N LEU A 78 0.59 0.30 -13.56
CA LEU A 78 1.81 -0.50 -13.58
C LEU A 78 1.71 -1.70 -14.53
N ALA A 79 0.59 -2.44 -14.49
CA ALA A 79 0.41 -3.60 -15.35
C ALA A 79 0.36 -3.25 -16.83
N GLU A 80 -0.22 -2.08 -17.19
CA GLU A 80 -0.18 -1.51 -18.55
C GLU A 80 1.26 -1.16 -19.01
N GLN A 81 2.18 -0.95 -18.06
CA GLN A 81 3.61 -0.70 -18.32
C GLN A 81 4.47 -1.98 -18.17
N GLY A 82 3.85 -3.15 -18.05
CA GLY A 82 4.59 -4.41 -17.95
C GLY A 82 5.13 -4.73 -16.56
N ILE A 83 4.61 -4.11 -15.49
CA ILE A 83 5.04 -4.29 -14.09
C ILE A 83 3.91 -4.97 -13.30
N ALA A 84 4.22 -6.06 -12.64
CA ALA A 84 3.28 -6.75 -11.74
C ALA A 84 3.20 -6.04 -10.38
N SER A 85 2.07 -6.22 -9.68
CA SER A 85 1.92 -5.71 -8.31
C SER A 85 1.09 -6.63 -7.45
N ILE A 86 1.46 -6.76 -6.17
CA ILE A 86 0.71 -7.50 -5.17
C ILE A 86 0.39 -6.59 -3.98
N ARG A 87 -0.84 -6.69 -3.48
CA ARG A 87 -1.34 -5.96 -2.33
C ARG A 87 -2.20 -6.86 -1.46
N VAL A 88 -2.09 -6.69 -0.14
CA VAL A 88 -2.74 -7.56 0.85
C VAL A 88 -3.58 -6.75 1.83
N ASP A 89 -4.57 -7.39 2.47
CA ASP A 89 -5.24 -6.84 3.65
C ASP A 89 -4.51 -7.31 4.90
N PHE A 90 -3.97 -6.38 5.67
CA PHE A 90 -3.38 -6.68 6.97
C PHE A 90 -4.44 -7.11 7.99
N SER A 91 -4.00 -7.68 9.12
CA SER A 91 -4.87 -8.17 10.20
C SER A 91 -5.93 -7.14 10.61
N GLY A 92 -7.17 -7.56 10.71
CA GLY A 92 -8.30 -6.71 11.09
C GLY A 92 -8.74 -5.69 10.05
N CYS A 93 -8.21 -5.76 8.81
CA CYS A 93 -8.49 -4.86 7.71
C CYS A 93 -9.11 -5.61 6.52
N GLY A 94 -9.93 -4.91 5.73
CA GLY A 94 -10.50 -5.44 4.50
C GLY A 94 -11.22 -6.78 4.66
N GLU A 95 -10.77 -7.80 3.94
CA GLU A 95 -11.30 -9.18 4.00
C GLU A 95 -10.52 -10.09 4.97
N SER A 96 -9.56 -9.55 5.75
CA SER A 96 -8.83 -10.32 6.77
C SER A 96 -9.77 -10.84 7.84
N THR A 97 -9.61 -12.10 8.22
CA THR A 97 -10.38 -12.75 9.29
C THR A 97 -9.72 -12.63 10.66
N GLU A 98 -8.49 -12.09 10.72
CA GLU A 98 -7.82 -11.85 11.98
C GLU A 98 -8.39 -10.63 12.72
N PRO A 99 -8.34 -10.61 14.05
CA PRO A 99 -8.75 -9.44 14.81
C PRO A 99 -7.75 -8.28 14.63
N PHE A 100 -8.21 -7.04 14.84
CA PHE A 100 -7.35 -5.85 14.75
C PHE A 100 -6.24 -5.84 15.81
N THR A 101 -6.35 -6.61 16.90
CA THR A 101 -5.27 -6.80 17.89
C THR A 101 -3.99 -7.39 17.29
N GLU A 102 -4.11 -8.09 16.15
CA GLU A 102 -2.97 -8.62 15.38
C GLU A 102 -2.41 -7.64 14.35
N ASN A 103 -2.99 -6.44 14.21
CA ASN A 103 -2.51 -5.36 13.34
C ASN A 103 -1.27 -4.68 13.95
N VAL A 104 -0.17 -5.41 14.00
CA VAL A 104 1.10 -4.99 14.61
C VAL A 104 2.23 -4.99 13.59
N LEU A 105 3.26 -4.14 13.77
CA LEU A 105 4.32 -3.97 12.76
C LEU A 105 5.01 -5.31 12.43
N THR A 106 5.27 -6.13 13.44
CA THR A 106 5.91 -7.45 13.25
C THR A 106 5.10 -8.33 12.28
N ASN A 107 3.77 -8.39 12.45
CA ASN A 107 2.90 -9.21 11.60
C ASN A 107 2.80 -8.61 10.19
N MET A 108 2.61 -7.29 10.08
CA MET A 108 2.51 -6.62 8.80
C MET A 108 3.80 -6.73 7.97
N LEU A 109 4.98 -6.66 8.59
CA LEU A 109 6.26 -6.89 7.90
C LEU A 109 6.38 -8.35 7.42
N ALA A 110 5.96 -9.32 8.24
CA ALA A 110 5.91 -10.72 7.81
C ALA A 110 4.94 -10.92 6.62
N ASP A 111 3.81 -10.22 6.59
CA ASP A 111 2.83 -10.28 5.50
C ASP A 111 3.37 -9.64 4.21
N ILE A 112 4.12 -8.55 4.31
CA ILE A 112 4.83 -7.92 3.16
C ILE A 112 5.84 -8.91 2.58
N ARG A 113 6.68 -9.52 3.42
CA ARG A 113 7.68 -10.52 3.00
C ARG A 113 7.00 -11.71 2.34
N ALA A 114 5.97 -12.29 2.96
CA ALA A 114 5.23 -13.40 2.40
C ALA A 114 4.59 -13.07 1.06
N SER A 115 4.09 -11.83 0.89
CA SER A 115 3.52 -11.35 -0.38
C SER A 115 4.58 -11.27 -1.49
N ARG A 116 5.76 -10.77 -1.17
CA ARG A 116 6.90 -10.76 -2.09
C ARG A 116 7.32 -12.19 -2.48
N GLU A 117 7.47 -13.08 -1.51
CA GLU A 117 7.84 -14.49 -1.73
C GLU A 117 6.78 -15.23 -2.57
N TYR A 118 5.49 -15.00 -2.28
CA TYR A 118 4.41 -15.57 -3.07
C TYR A 118 4.49 -15.13 -4.53
N ALA A 119 4.63 -13.84 -4.80
CA ALA A 119 4.76 -13.32 -6.15
C ALA A 119 6.05 -13.82 -6.84
N ALA A 120 7.17 -13.89 -6.12
CA ALA A 120 8.45 -14.41 -6.60
C ALA A 120 8.41 -15.92 -6.93
N SER A 121 7.41 -16.66 -6.45
CA SER A 121 7.23 -18.08 -6.80
C SER A 121 6.80 -18.31 -8.26
N PHE A 122 6.34 -17.28 -8.94
CA PHE A 122 5.99 -17.34 -10.36
C PHE A 122 7.26 -17.14 -11.21
N PRO A 123 7.62 -18.09 -12.11
CA PRO A 123 8.91 -18.10 -12.80
C PRO A 123 9.14 -16.93 -13.76
N TRP A 124 8.10 -16.16 -14.08
CA TRP A 124 8.15 -14.97 -14.92
C TRP A 124 8.34 -13.68 -14.12
N VAL A 125 8.27 -13.71 -12.78
CA VAL A 125 8.54 -12.54 -11.94
C VAL A 125 10.04 -12.34 -11.79
N ASP A 126 10.49 -11.12 -12.03
CA ASP A 126 11.88 -10.71 -11.84
C ASP A 126 12.14 -10.39 -10.37
N THR A 127 12.89 -11.24 -9.70
CA THR A 127 13.21 -11.10 -8.28
C THR A 127 14.32 -10.08 -7.99
N GLU A 128 15.01 -9.60 -9.03
CA GLU A 128 16.06 -8.58 -8.94
C GLU A 128 15.49 -7.16 -9.11
N ARG A 129 14.32 -7.03 -9.74
CA ARG A 129 13.61 -5.77 -9.98
C ARG A 129 12.34 -5.71 -9.17
N VAL A 130 12.49 -5.49 -7.85
CA VAL A 130 11.37 -5.42 -6.92
C VAL A 130 11.28 -4.02 -6.31
N GLY A 131 10.10 -3.42 -6.40
CA GLY A 131 9.76 -2.16 -5.75
C GLY A 131 8.78 -2.36 -4.59
N ILE A 132 8.68 -1.33 -3.74
CA ILE A 132 7.68 -1.26 -2.67
C ILE A 132 6.99 0.10 -2.68
N LEU A 133 5.65 0.09 -2.53
CA LEU A 133 4.84 1.29 -2.36
C LEU A 133 4.15 1.22 -0.99
N GLY A 134 4.32 2.24 -0.18
CA GLY A 134 3.65 2.33 1.12
C GLY A 134 2.95 3.66 1.34
N TYR A 135 1.71 3.61 1.85
CA TYR A 135 0.93 4.80 2.22
C TYR A 135 0.80 4.93 3.73
N SER A 136 1.07 6.12 4.29
CA SER A 136 0.89 6.39 5.72
C SER A 136 1.65 5.39 6.60
N MET A 137 0.96 4.56 7.38
CA MET A 137 1.54 3.42 8.11
C MET A 137 2.27 2.46 7.17
N GLY A 138 1.71 2.19 5.97
CA GLY A 138 2.38 1.41 4.93
C GLY A 138 3.70 2.05 4.47
N GLY A 139 3.82 3.38 4.51
CA GLY A 139 5.07 4.10 4.27
C GLY A 139 6.14 3.80 5.33
N ARG A 140 5.74 3.71 6.61
CA ARG A 140 6.61 3.22 7.68
C ARG A 140 7.07 1.79 7.42
N LEU A 141 6.11 0.91 7.07
CA LEU A 141 6.39 -0.49 6.78
C LEU A 141 7.32 -0.64 5.58
N ALA A 142 7.12 0.15 4.52
CA ALA A 142 8.00 0.13 3.35
C ALA A 142 9.44 0.46 3.74
N LEU A 143 9.66 1.49 4.56
CA LEU A 143 10.99 1.84 5.06
C LEU A 143 11.62 0.74 5.92
N LEU A 144 10.84 0.13 6.83
CA LEU A 144 11.33 -0.98 7.64
C LEU A 144 11.67 -2.20 6.78
N ALA A 145 10.83 -2.51 5.77
CA ALA A 145 11.06 -3.62 4.86
C ALA A 145 12.35 -3.45 4.04
N THR A 146 12.73 -2.21 3.64
CA THR A 146 13.99 -1.97 2.92
C THR A 146 15.26 -2.24 3.75
N SER A 147 15.14 -2.36 5.07
CA SER A 147 16.25 -2.78 5.93
C SER A 147 16.35 -4.30 6.12
N GLU A 148 15.33 -5.04 5.71
CA GLU A 148 15.27 -6.49 5.85
C GLU A 148 15.49 -7.21 4.52
N GLU A 149 15.13 -6.58 3.40
CA GLU A 149 15.17 -7.14 2.05
C GLU A 149 15.56 -6.08 1.02
N ASP A 150 16.16 -6.53 -0.07
CA ASP A 150 16.56 -5.67 -1.19
C ASP A 150 15.36 -5.24 -2.01
N TYR A 151 15.13 -3.92 -2.11
CA TYR A 151 14.19 -3.28 -3.02
C TYR A 151 14.93 -2.31 -3.93
N SER A 152 14.75 -2.42 -5.25
CA SER A 152 15.35 -1.52 -6.24
C SER A 152 14.78 -0.11 -6.16
N ALA A 153 13.47 -0.02 -5.85
CA ALA A 153 12.77 1.25 -5.73
C ALA A 153 11.76 1.24 -4.58
N ALA A 154 11.66 2.35 -3.86
CA ALA A 154 10.64 2.58 -2.84
C ALA A 154 9.85 3.85 -3.14
N VAL A 155 8.54 3.80 -3.02
CA VAL A 155 7.64 4.94 -3.12
C VAL A 155 6.89 5.10 -1.80
N LEU A 156 6.92 6.27 -1.23
CA LEU A 156 6.30 6.58 0.05
C LEU A 156 5.24 7.67 -0.15
N TRP A 157 4.01 7.37 0.17
CA TRP A 157 2.92 8.33 0.20
C TRP A 157 2.60 8.74 1.63
N ALA A 158 2.75 10.02 1.94
CA ALA A 158 2.47 10.60 3.25
C ALA A 158 2.98 9.72 4.43
N PRO A 159 4.28 9.32 4.44
CA PRO A 159 4.78 8.25 5.31
C PRO A 159 4.74 8.63 6.80
N ALA A 160 4.17 7.76 7.63
CA ALA A 160 4.23 7.87 9.08
C ALA A 160 5.62 7.45 9.61
N ALA A 161 6.67 8.12 9.15
CA ALA A 161 8.07 7.71 9.22
C ALA A 161 8.87 8.31 10.40
N GLY A 162 8.21 8.74 11.47
CA GLY A 162 8.93 9.13 12.69
C GLY A 162 9.47 7.93 13.45
N ASP A 163 10.69 7.98 13.97
CA ASP A 163 11.22 6.94 14.86
C ASP A 163 10.38 6.83 16.13
N GLY A 164 10.24 5.64 16.63
CA GLY A 164 9.34 5.33 17.72
C GLY A 164 7.89 5.64 17.37
N SER A 165 7.10 6.05 18.35
CA SER A 165 5.68 6.38 18.18
C SER A 165 5.43 7.81 17.65
N SER A 166 6.46 8.63 17.40
CA SER A 166 6.34 10.09 17.21
C SER A 166 5.36 10.52 16.10
N SER A 167 5.28 9.79 14.99
CA SER A 167 4.30 10.10 13.92
C SER A 167 2.89 9.56 14.19
N MET A 168 2.74 8.66 15.17
CA MET A 168 1.44 8.10 15.56
C MET A 168 0.82 8.83 16.74
N VAL A 169 1.62 9.54 17.54
CA VAL A 169 1.14 10.34 18.68
C VAL A 169 0.13 11.40 18.23
N ASP A 170 0.47 12.14 17.16
CA ASP A 170 -0.44 13.17 16.62
C ASP A 170 -1.73 12.55 16.10
N PHE A 171 -1.64 11.43 15.38
CA PHE A 171 -2.79 10.67 14.87
C PHE A 171 -3.72 10.18 15.99
N LEU A 172 -3.16 9.76 17.13
CA LEU A 172 -3.92 9.29 18.29
C LEU A 172 -4.47 10.41 19.19
N GLY A 173 -4.30 11.67 18.83
CA GLY A 173 -4.83 12.81 19.56
C GLY A 173 -3.83 13.48 20.52
N GLY A 174 -2.55 13.21 20.36
CA GLY A 174 -1.46 13.80 21.15
C GLY A 174 -0.91 12.87 22.23
N GLN A 175 0.11 13.37 22.94
CA GLN A 175 0.88 12.55 23.90
C GLN A 175 0.02 11.98 25.03
N ASP A 176 -0.86 12.79 25.63
CA ASP A 176 -1.71 12.36 26.73
C ASP A 176 -2.69 11.24 26.30
N ALA A 177 -3.26 11.36 25.09
CA ALA A 177 -4.15 10.35 24.52
C ALA A 177 -3.39 9.06 24.20
N TYR A 178 -2.19 9.18 23.65
CA TYR A 178 -1.30 8.02 23.40
C TYR A 178 -1.00 7.27 24.70
N GLU A 179 -0.58 7.96 25.76
CA GLU A 179 -0.25 7.36 27.06
C GLU A 179 -1.47 6.69 27.70
N LEU A 180 -2.64 7.31 27.61
CA LEU A 180 -3.89 6.75 28.12
C LEU A 180 -4.24 5.44 27.39
N LEU A 181 -4.20 5.43 26.05
CA LEU A 181 -4.48 4.23 25.26
C LEU A 181 -3.44 3.13 25.54
N ARG A 182 -2.16 3.50 25.64
CA ARG A 182 -1.10 2.54 25.98
C ARG A 182 -1.31 1.90 27.36
N ALA A 183 -1.65 2.71 28.38
CA ALA A 183 -1.95 2.22 29.72
C ALA A 183 -3.18 1.28 29.73
N GLN A 184 -4.22 1.61 28.97
CA GLN A 184 -5.39 0.75 28.78
C GLN A 184 -5.00 -0.60 28.15
N ALA A 185 -4.12 -0.57 27.13
CA ALA A 185 -3.64 -1.78 26.50
C ALA A 185 -2.78 -2.64 27.45
N GLU A 186 -2.01 -2.02 28.31
CA GLU A 186 -1.21 -2.71 29.35
C GLU A 186 -2.08 -3.38 30.41
N GLU A 187 -3.17 -2.73 30.84
CA GLU A 187 -4.09 -3.27 31.85
C GLU A 187 -5.01 -4.37 31.30
N SER A 188 -5.54 -4.16 30.06
CA SER A 188 -6.63 -4.98 29.51
C SER A 188 -6.23 -5.83 28.31
N GLY A 189 -4.94 -5.79 27.90
CA GLY A 189 -4.42 -6.47 26.71
C GLY A 189 -4.62 -5.70 25.41
N TYR A 190 -5.57 -4.77 25.34
CA TYR A 190 -5.78 -3.85 24.22
C TYR A 190 -6.46 -2.55 24.66
N ALA A 191 -6.23 -1.49 23.88
CA ALA A 191 -6.97 -0.24 23.95
C ALA A 191 -8.04 -0.15 22.85
N VAL A 192 -9.08 0.63 23.09
CA VAL A 192 -10.12 0.91 22.06
C VAL A 192 -9.89 2.29 21.48
N LEU A 193 -9.54 2.34 20.21
CA LEU A 193 -9.44 3.57 19.42
C LEU A 193 -10.73 3.78 18.62
N GLU A 194 -11.43 4.89 18.86
CA GLU A 194 -12.49 5.37 17.99
C GLU A 194 -11.86 6.29 16.94
N THR A 195 -11.87 5.85 15.69
CA THR A 195 -11.25 6.62 14.61
C THR A 195 -12.12 7.79 14.15
N PRO A 196 -11.56 8.85 13.54
CA PRO A 196 -12.34 9.96 12.99
C PRO A 196 -13.38 9.56 11.95
N TRP A 197 -13.18 8.42 11.26
CA TRP A 197 -14.13 7.88 10.28
C TRP A 197 -15.13 6.87 10.87
N GLY A 198 -15.20 6.77 12.22
CA GLY A 198 -16.21 5.99 12.92
C GLY A 198 -15.90 4.50 13.07
N ALA A 199 -14.71 4.05 12.73
CA ALA A 199 -14.28 2.67 13.00
C ALA A 199 -13.83 2.52 14.46
N ARG A 200 -14.08 1.33 15.01
CA ARG A 200 -13.64 0.95 16.36
C ARG A 200 -12.53 -0.09 16.24
N GLN A 201 -11.32 0.28 16.65
CA GLN A 201 -10.13 -0.53 16.50
C GLN A 201 -9.59 -0.94 17.88
N HIS A 202 -9.10 -2.18 17.99
CA HIS A 202 -8.51 -2.72 19.20
C HIS A 202 -6.99 -2.77 19.06
N LEU A 203 -6.30 -1.78 19.61
CA LEU A 203 -4.84 -1.68 19.60
C LEU A 203 -4.27 -2.54 20.74
N SER A 204 -3.60 -3.66 20.43
CA SER A 204 -2.95 -4.49 21.45
C SER A 204 -1.75 -3.77 22.09
N LEU A 205 -1.30 -4.22 23.27
CA LEU A 205 -0.06 -3.72 23.84
C LEU A 205 1.13 -3.89 22.88
N LYS A 206 1.13 -4.98 22.10
CA LYS A 206 2.18 -5.22 21.09
C LYS A 206 2.19 -4.14 19.99
N TRP A 207 1.03 -3.58 19.61
CA TRP A 207 0.98 -2.45 18.67
C TRP A 207 1.82 -1.27 19.19
N PHE A 208 1.67 -0.91 20.48
CA PHE A 208 2.43 0.20 21.09
C PHE A 208 3.92 -0.13 21.17
N THR A 209 4.28 -1.34 21.64
CA THR A 209 5.70 -1.72 21.82
C THR A 209 6.43 -1.86 20.48
N ASP A 210 5.77 -2.34 19.43
CA ASP A 210 6.33 -2.41 18.09
C ASP A 210 6.58 -0.99 17.55
N MET A 211 5.61 -0.06 17.73
CA MET A 211 5.78 1.33 17.34
C MET A 211 6.96 1.98 18.06
N GLU A 212 7.02 1.86 19.40
CA GLU A 212 8.06 2.45 20.24
C GLU A 212 9.47 1.97 19.88
N SER A 213 9.61 0.73 19.46
CA SER A 213 10.90 0.13 19.09
C SER A 213 11.30 0.37 17.63
N SER A 214 10.36 0.74 16.76
CA SER A 214 10.60 0.86 15.31
C SER A 214 11.42 2.11 14.94
N LYS A 215 12.29 1.96 13.92
CA LYS A 215 13.24 3.01 13.50
C LYS A 215 13.25 3.19 11.97
N PRO A 216 12.14 3.67 11.37
CA PRO A 216 12.06 3.85 9.92
C PRO A 216 13.05 4.89 9.38
N GLN A 217 13.43 5.91 10.18
CA GLN A 217 14.43 6.90 9.77
C GLN A 217 15.83 6.29 9.71
N SER A 218 16.17 5.39 10.64
CA SER A 218 17.43 4.67 10.56
C SER A 218 17.49 3.75 9.33
N ALA A 219 16.37 3.08 9.00
CA ALA A 219 16.26 2.23 7.83
C ALA A 219 16.50 3.02 6.53
N VAL A 220 15.85 4.17 6.37
CA VAL A 220 16.02 5.00 5.16
C VAL A 220 17.42 5.59 5.04
N GLY A 221 18.11 5.85 6.14
CA GLY A 221 19.49 6.33 6.13
C GLY A 221 20.48 5.36 5.51
N GLU A 222 20.17 4.06 5.52
CA GLU A 222 20.98 3.00 4.94
C GLU A 222 20.49 2.54 3.54
N TYR A 223 19.30 2.97 3.12
CA TYR A 223 18.71 2.56 1.85
C TYR A 223 19.42 3.23 0.66
N GLU A 224 19.87 2.43 -0.30
CA GLU A 224 20.63 2.87 -1.49
C GLU A 224 19.79 2.86 -2.78
N GLY A 225 18.62 2.20 -2.77
CA GLY A 225 17.73 2.13 -3.93
C GLY A 225 17.10 3.47 -4.30
N ALA A 226 16.37 3.49 -5.42
CA ALA A 226 15.63 4.67 -5.84
C ALA A 226 14.50 4.99 -4.85
N LEU A 227 14.35 6.26 -4.45
CA LEU A 227 13.34 6.67 -3.46
C LEU A 227 12.52 7.86 -3.95
N LEU A 228 11.20 7.70 -3.98
CA LEU A 228 10.22 8.79 -4.14
C LEU A 228 9.47 8.99 -2.83
N VAL A 229 9.52 10.21 -2.29
CA VAL A 229 8.74 10.63 -1.13
C VAL A 229 7.71 11.66 -1.58
N LEU A 230 6.42 11.33 -1.45
CA LEU A 230 5.30 12.14 -1.88
C LEU A 230 4.36 12.39 -0.71
N TYR A 231 4.00 13.65 -0.44
CA TYR A 231 3.11 14.01 0.65
C TYR A 231 2.39 15.34 0.40
N GLY A 232 1.23 15.52 1.04
CA GLY A 232 0.44 16.74 0.93
C GLY A 232 1.04 17.88 1.78
N SER A 233 0.92 19.14 1.29
CA SER A 233 1.34 20.31 2.09
C SER A 233 0.44 20.56 3.29
N ASP A 234 -0.82 20.16 3.19
CA ASP A 234 -1.88 20.41 4.18
C ASP A 234 -2.29 19.11 4.91
N ASP A 235 -1.36 18.16 5.00
CA ASP A 235 -1.57 16.89 5.71
C ASP A 235 -1.61 17.14 7.24
N GLU A 236 -2.81 16.98 7.82
CA GLU A 236 -3.07 17.13 9.26
C GLU A 236 -2.96 15.79 10.03
N ALA A 237 -3.01 14.65 9.34
CA ALA A 237 -2.93 13.33 9.97
C ALA A 237 -1.48 12.87 10.18
N VAL A 238 -0.63 13.04 9.16
CA VAL A 238 0.81 12.82 9.24
C VAL A 238 1.52 14.08 8.77
N ALA A 239 1.94 14.90 9.71
CA ALA A 239 2.49 16.22 9.40
C ALA A 239 3.63 16.15 8.36
N PRO A 240 3.69 17.07 7.36
CA PRO A 240 4.68 17.10 6.27
C PRO A 240 6.13 17.04 6.74
N ARG A 241 6.42 17.41 8.01
CA ARG A 241 7.76 17.29 8.59
C ARG A 241 8.34 15.88 8.56
N PHE A 242 7.48 14.83 8.58
CA PHE A 242 7.95 13.44 8.53
C PHE A 242 8.44 13.08 7.14
N GLY A 243 7.75 13.50 6.08
CA GLY A 243 8.22 13.34 4.70
C GLY A 243 9.53 14.10 4.46
N LYS A 244 9.60 15.37 4.91
CA LYS A 244 10.83 16.17 4.84
C LYS A 244 12.00 15.55 5.59
N ALA A 245 11.74 14.94 6.76
CA ALA A 245 12.78 14.26 7.54
C ALA A 245 13.31 13.02 6.79
N VAL A 246 12.45 12.23 6.15
CA VAL A 246 12.85 11.10 5.30
C VAL A 246 13.79 11.57 4.20
N VAL A 247 13.40 12.61 3.43
CA VAL A 247 14.25 13.17 2.35
C VAL A 247 15.60 13.66 2.88
N ALA A 248 15.61 14.33 4.02
CA ALA A 248 16.86 14.86 4.61
C ALA A 248 17.83 13.75 5.04
N ILE A 249 17.32 12.57 5.42
CA ILE A 249 18.11 11.43 5.92
C ILE A 249 18.53 10.49 4.78
N ALA A 250 17.73 10.36 3.73
CA ALA A 250 17.89 9.40 2.61
C ALA A 250 19.07 9.76 1.68
N THR A 251 20.23 10.11 2.25
CA THR A 251 21.40 10.62 1.48
C THR A 251 22.10 9.58 0.64
N ARG A 252 21.81 8.30 0.86
CA ARG A 252 22.36 7.18 0.09
C ARG A 252 21.46 6.74 -1.06
N SER A 253 20.18 7.13 -1.03
CA SER A 253 19.21 6.78 -2.08
C SER A 253 19.52 7.47 -3.41
N SER A 254 19.44 6.72 -4.52
CA SER A 254 19.71 7.26 -5.85
C SER A 254 18.89 6.56 -6.93
N PRO A 255 18.00 7.31 -7.67
CA PRO A 255 17.65 8.71 -7.43
C PRO A 255 16.85 8.92 -6.14
N LEU A 256 16.95 10.11 -5.56
CA LEU A 256 16.07 10.60 -4.50
C LEU A 256 15.18 11.71 -5.05
N VAL A 257 13.86 11.52 -4.98
CA VAL A 257 12.86 12.50 -5.46
C VAL A 257 11.90 12.85 -4.34
N GLU A 258 11.77 14.14 -4.07
CA GLU A 258 10.73 14.70 -3.21
C GLU A 258 9.63 15.30 -4.08
N HIS A 259 8.36 15.01 -3.76
CA HIS A 259 7.22 15.65 -4.38
C HIS A 259 6.20 16.10 -3.34
N ILE A 260 6.01 17.41 -3.23
CA ILE A 260 5.00 18.02 -2.37
C ILE A 260 3.75 18.25 -3.22
N VAL A 261 2.64 17.65 -2.80
CA VAL A 261 1.33 17.88 -3.40
C VAL A 261 0.73 19.13 -2.76
N GLU A 262 0.78 20.24 -3.45
CA GLU A 262 0.32 21.53 -2.93
C GLU A 262 -1.18 21.53 -2.66
N GLY A 263 -1.58 21.96 -1.45
CA GLY A 263 -2.97 21.88 -0.97
C GLY A 263 -3.46 20.44 -0.71
N GLY A 264 -2.58 19.45 -0.81
CA GLY A 264 -2.92 18.06 -0.59
C GLY A 264 -3.11 17.75 0.90
N SER A 265 -4.22 17.11 1.23
CA SER A 265 -4.48 16.48 2.52
C SER A 265 -3.72 15.15 2.66
N HIS A 266 -3.89 14.46 3.79
CA HIS A 266 -3.38 13.10 3.98
C HIS A 266 -3.86 12.14 2.89
N GLY A 267 -5.10 12.31 2.41
CA GLY A 267 -5.75 11.45 1.43
C GLY A 267 -5.25 11.60 0.00
N LEU A 268 -4.39 12.59 -0.31
CA LEU A 268 -3.76 12.81 -1.62
C LEU A 268 -4.76 12.78 -2.79
N GLY A 269 -5.96 13.32 -2.59
CA GLY A 269 -7.03 13.37 -3.58
C GLY A 269 -7.96 12.15 -3.61
N PHE A 270 -7.57 11.02 -3.02
CA PHE A 270 -8.38 9.79 -3.07
C PHE A 270 -9.54 9.78 -2.07
N TYR A 271 -9.33 10.33 -0.88
CA TYR A 271 -10.34 10.37 0.18
C TYR A 271 -11.21 11.63 0.14
N ASP A 272 -10.73 12.69 -0.48
CA ASP A 272 -11.42 13.97 -0.66
C ASP A 272 -11.95 14.19 -2.08
N HIS A 273 -11.91 13.13 -2.91
CA HIS A 273 -12.46 13.10 -4.27
C HIS A 273 -11.90 14.21 -5.19
N ASN A 274 -10.60 14.50 -5.07
CA ASN A 274 -9.89 15.40 -5.98
C ASN A 274 -9.20 14.57 -7.08
N ASP A 275 -9.92 14.31 -8.18
CA ASP A 275 -9.47 13.44 -9.26
C ASP A 275 -8.19 13.95 -9.97
N GLU A 276 -7.97 15.26 -10.04
CA GLU A 276 -6.77 15.85 -10.65
C GLU A 276 -5.53 15.51 -9.81
N MET A 277 -5.61 15.73 -8.50
CA MET A 277 -4.56 15.39 -7.55
C MET A 277 -4.29 13.88 -7.51
N ALA A 278 -5.34 13.07 -7.43
CA ALA A 278 -5.22 11.61 -7.45
C ALA A 278 -4.53 11.11 -8.73
N THR A 279 -4.87 11.69 -9.89
CA THR A 279 -4.26 11.36 -11.18
C THR A 279 -2.78 11.75 -11.21
N GLU A 280 -2.41 12.90 -10.67
CA GLU A 280 -1.01 13.33 -10.54
C GLU A 280 -0.20 12.34 -9.71
N VAL A 281 -0.71 11.96 -8.54
CA VAL A 281 -0.06 11.01 -7.62
C VAL A 281 0.18 9.65 -8.28
N VAL A 282 -0.84 9.09 -8.95
CA VAL A 282 -0.72 7.82 -9.70
C VAL A 282 0.32 7.95 -10.81
N SER A 283 0.25 9.00 -11.62
CA SER A 283 1.15 9.21 -12.76
C SER A 283 2.62 9.33 -12.33
N ARG A 284 2.90 10.09 -11.26
CA ARG A 284 4.26 10.24 -10.72
C ARG A 284 4.80 8.93 -10.15
N THR A 285 3.96 8.22 -9.39
CA THR A 285 4.30 6.91 -8.82
C THR A 285 4.64 5.90 -9.91
N THR A 286 3.75 5.76 -10.90
CA THR A 286 3.92 4.78 -11.97
C THR A 286 5.15 5.08 -12.81
N ARG A 287 5.36 6.34 -13.18
CA ARG A 287 6.56 6.75 -13.93
C ARG A 287 7.83 6.48 -13.14
N PHE A 288 7.87 6.87 -11.86
CA PHE A 288 9.05 6.64 -11.03
C PHE A 288 9.40 5.16 -10.93
N LEU A 289 8.41 4.29 -10.71
CA LEU A 289 8.63 2.85 -10.65
C LEU A 289 9.05 2.28 -12.00
N GLN A 290 8.48 2.75 -13.11
CA GLN A 290 8.87 2.33 -14.46
C GLN A 290 10.32 2.70 -14.81
N ASP A 291 10.78 3.87 -14.35
CA ASP A 291 12.13 4.37 -14.64
C ASP A 291 13.19 3.67 -13.77
N ASN A 292 12.82 2.98 -12.68
CA ASN A 292 13.75 2.43 -11.68
C ASN A 292 13.57 0.92 -11.40
N LEU A 293 12.68 0.26 -12.12
CA LEU A 293 12.51 -1.19 -12.14
C LEU A 293 12.73 -1.74 -13.56
#